data_bac99db7e10b7e0cea666baf373609e1
#
_entry.id   bac99db7e10b7e0cea666baf373609e1
#
_cell.length_a   1.000
_cell.length_b   1.000
_cell.length_c   1.000
_cell.angle_alpha   90.00
_cell.angle_beta   90.00
_cell.angle_gamma   90.00
#
_symmetry.space_group_name_H-M   'P 1'
#
loop_
_entity.id
_entity.type
_entity.pdbx_description
1 polymer ?
#
loop_
_entity_poly.entity_id
_entity_poly.type
_entity_poly.pdbx_seq_one_letter_code
_entity_poly.pdbx_strand_id
1 'polypeptide(L)'
;MALVAVCAPARGTILEIGSYKGKSTVGLASVAQRYGLGPVVAVDPHSAPAVTDFGHGSRGSSWEDFQASLHAAGVEGAVEAHRSYSRDLARGWSRPIRFLWIDGDHTYRGAKEDIDLFRPHLVSGAIVAMHDVLHSFEGPVRVFAEELLASDQFGPAGLCGSIGWAQYRPGDGAQWRAARLALGRRVQRLIPFADGRALTGLRKLRYKLWRGLVPHAAPDPAAWVRAVS
;
A
#
# COMPACT_ATOMS: atom_id res chain seq x y z
N MET A 1 7.06 7.41 -2.22
CA MET A 1 8.44 7.69 -2.66
C MET A 1 9.43 7.74 -1.49
N ALA A 2 9.32 8.68 -0.56
CA ALA A 2 10.23 8.75 0.59
C ALA A 2 10.29 7.46 1.42
N LEU A 3 9.17 6.75 1.59
CA LEU A 3 9.12 5.46 2.31
C LEU A 3 10.05 4.39 1.70
N VAL A 4 10.14 4.34 0.38
CA VAL A 4 11.01 3.36 -0.30
C VAL A 4 12.48 3.66 -0.03
N ALA A 5 12.86 4.95 -0.02
CA ALA A 5 14.22 5.35 0.31
C ALA A 5 14.57 5.06 1.79
N VAL A 6 13.58 5.21 2.68
CA VAL A 6 13.76 4.98 4.12
C VAL A 6 13.92 3.48 4.46
N CYS A 7 13.31 2.57 3.70
CA CYS A 7 13.53 1.14 3.90
C CYS A 7 14.82 0.61 3.23
N ALA A 8 15.66 1.50 2.67
CA ALA A 8 16.91 1.10 2.04
C ALA A 8 17.87 0.25 2.91
N PRO A 9 17.95 0.41 4.25
CA PRO A 9 18.73 -0.48 5.09
C PRO A 9 18.24 -1.94 5.07
N ALA A 10 16.94 -2.17 4.93
CA ALA A 10 16.40 -3.52 4.77
C ALA A 10 16.76 -4.05 3.38
N ARG A 11 17.21 -5.29 3.28
CA ARG A 11 17.56 -5.92 1.99
C ARG A 11 16.43 -6.82 1.52
N GLY A 12 15.99 -6.67 0.28
CA GLY A 12 14.90 -7.46 -0.29
C GLY A 12 14.28 -6.79 -1.51
N THR A 13 13.22 -7.37 -2.01
CA THR A 13 12.48 -6.93 -3.19
C THR A 13 11.51 -5.79 -2.83
N ILE A 14 11.29 -4.87 -3.75
CA ILE A 14 10.15 -3.97 -3.75
C ILE A 14 9.04 -4.67 -4.52
N LEU A 15 7.95 -5.00 -3.85
CA LEU A 15 6.78 -5.67 -4.45
C LEU A 15 5.58 -4.71 -4.49
N GLU A 16 4.99 -4.54 -5.64
CA GLU A 16 3.75 -3.81 -5.88
C GLU A 16 2.63 -4.75 -6.30
N ILE A 17 1.50 -4.69 -5.62
CA ILE A 17 0.27 -5.39 -5.95
C ILE A 17 -0.76 -4.35 -6.41
N GLY A 18 -1.25 -4.49 -7.65
CA GLY A 18 -2.13 -3.51 -8.27
C GLY A 18 -1.35 -2.37 -8.92
N SER A 19 -0.79 -2.63 -10.09
CA SER A 19 -0.01 -1.64 -10.85
C SER A 19 -0.85 -0.82 -11.84
N TYR A 20 -2.02 -1.33 -12.24
CA TYR A 20 -2.96 -0.69 -13.18
C TYR A 20 -2.24 -0.08 -14.39
N LYS A 21 -2.26 1.25 -14.54
CA LYS A 21 -1.59 1.99 -15.62
C LYS A 21 -0.17 2.45 -15.29
N GLY A 22 0.44 1.94 -14.21
CA GLY A 22 1.85 2.12 -13.89
C GLY A 22 2.21 3.41 -13.15
N LYS A 23 1.26 4.21 -12.67
CA LYS A 23 1.55 5.50 -12.00
C LYS A 23 2.42 5.31 -10.74
N SER A 24 2.07 4.40 -9.87
CA SER A 24 2.85 4.04 -8.67
C SER A 24 4.12 3.31 -9.04
N THR A 25 4.05 2.37 -10.00
CA THR A 25 5.20 1.60 -10.50
C THR A 25 6.32 2.50 -11.00
N VAL A 26 6.00 3.48 -11.85
CA VAL A 26 6.97 4.48 -12.36
C VAL A 26 7.68 5.18 -11.21
N GLY A 27 6.91 5.60 -10.21
CA GLY A 27 7.50 6.28 -9.07
C GLY A 27 8.36 5.36 -8.20
N LEU A 28 7.95 4.11 -7.94
CA LEU A 28 8.74 3.12 -7.21
C LEU A 28 10.02 2.76 -7.96
N ALA A 29 9.92 2.52 -9.28
CA ALA A 29 11.06 2.19 -10.13
C ALA A 29 12.07 3.34 -10.23
N SER A 30 11.61 4.59 -10.37
CA SER A 30 12.50 5.76 -10.39
C SER A 30 13.30 5.91 -9.09
N VAL A 31 12.68 5.64 -7.94
CA VAL A 31 13.38 5.64 -6.65
C VAL A 31 14.34 4.46 -6.56
N ALA A 32 13.89 3.27 -7.00
CA ALA A 32 14.72 2.07 -6.99
C ALA A 32 16.00 2.24 -7.84
N GLN A 33 15.88 2.80 -9.05
CA GLN A 33 17.03 3.13 -9.90
C GLN A 33 17.97 4.13 -9.22
N ARG A 34 17.42 5.22 -8.69
CA ARG A 34 18.22 6.29 -8.07
C ARG A 34 19.05 5.80 -6.88
N TYR A 35 18.55 4.85 -6.12
CA TYR A 35 19.18 4.34 -4.90
C TYR A 35 19.77 2.93 -5.03
N GLY A 36 19.76 2.35 -6.23
CA GLY A 36 20.31 1.01 -6.47
C GLY A 36 19.61 -0.09 -5.67
N LEU A 37 18.27 -0.02 -5.53
CA LEU A 37 17.51 -0.93 -4.69
C LEU A 37 17.10 -2.24 -5.39
N GLY A 38 17.48 -2.42 -6.64
CA GLY A 38 17.06 -3.54 -7.50
C GLY A 38 15.73 -3.26 -8.22
N PRO A 39 15.26 -4.20 -9.03
CA PRO A 39 14.02 -4.04 -9.77
C PRO A 39 12.80 -4.03 -8.84
N VAL A 40 11.76 -3.32 -9.28
CA VAL A 40 10.42 -3.40 -8.71
C VAL A 40 9.70 -4.57 -9.35
N VAL A 41 9.15 -5.47 -8.53
CA VAL A 41 8.22 -6.49 -9.00
C VAL A 41 6.82 -5.92 -8.94
N ALA A 42 6.17 -5.81 -10.09
CA ALA A 42 4.81 -5.30 -10.22
C ALA A 42 3.87 -6.41 -10.67
N VAL A 43 2.81 -6.69 -9.93
CA VAL A 43 1.82 -7.70 -10.25
C VAL A 43 0.43 -7.11 -10.37
N ASP A 44 -0.21 -7.36 -11.52
CA ASP A 44 -1.58 -6.94 -11.82
C ASP A 44 -2.13 -7.86 -12.93
N PRO A 45 -3.37 -8.36 -12.84
CA PRO A 45 -3.96 -9.15 -13.92
C PRO A 45 -4.20 -8.32 -15.20
N HIS A 46 -4.22 -7.00 -15.09
CA HIS A 46 -4.54 -6.07 -16.18
C HIS A 46 -5.82 -6.45 -16.93
N SER A 47 -6.68 -7.18 -16.28
CA SER A 47 -8.06 -7.43 -16.69
C SER A 47 -8.90 -6.25 -16.26
N ALA A 48 -10.04 -6.03 -16.91
CA ALA A 48 -10.94 -4.91 -16.62
C ALA A 48 -11.02 -4.51 -15.15
N PRO A 49 -11.31 -3.24 -14.82
CA PRO A 49 -11.22 -2.71 -13.47
C PRO A 49 -11.95 -3.60 -12.47
N ALA A 50 -11.42 -3.72 -11.26
CA ALA A 50 -12.07 -4.41 -10.18
C ALA A 50 -13.50 -3.88 -10.03
N VAL A 51 -14.46 -4.74 -9.65
CA VAL A 51 -15.88 -4.38 -9.48
C VAL A 51 -16.08 -3.17 -8.57
N THR A 52 -15.06 -2.82 -7.80
CA THR A 52 -15.00 -1.68 -6.87
C THR A 52 -14.58 -0.35 -7.51
N ASP A 53 -14.04 -0.34 -8.72
CA ASP A 53 -13.61 0.89 -9.40
C ASP A 53 -14.77 1.55 -10.15
N PHE A 54 -15.73 2.09 -9.39
CA PHE A 54 -16.83 2.85 -9.93
C PHE A 54 -16.35 4.12 -10.64
N GLY A 55 -16.41 4.14 -11.96
CA GLY A 55 -16.30 5.37 -12.75
C GLY A 55 -15.11 5.50 -13.71
N HIS A 56 -14.20 4.59 -13.76
CA HIS A 56 -13.15 4.57 -14.79
C HIS A 56 -13.50 3.58 -15.90
N GLY A 57 -14.32 4.05 -16.83
CA GLY A 57 -14.91 3.27 -17.94
C GLY A 57 -13.94 2.81 -19.01
N SER A 58 -12.76 2.29 -18.67
CA SER A 58 -11.94 1.56 -19.64
C SER A 58 -12.43 0.11 -19.69
N ARG A 59 -13.28 -0.18 -20.66
CA ARG A 59 -13.65 -1.54 -21.05
C ARG A 59 -12.48 -2.18 -21.79
N GLY A 60 -11.42 -2.56 -21.08
CA GLY A 60 -10.26 -3.18 -21.71
C GLY A 60 -9.12 -3.42 -20.74
N SER A 61 -8.09 -4.11 -21.22
CA SER A 61 -6.84 -4.29 -20.49
C SER A 61 -6.16 -2.94 -20.23
N SER A 62 -5.56 -2.77 -19.05
CA SER A 62 -4.68 -1.63 -18.74
C SER A 62 -3.22 -1.92 -19.11
N TRP A 63 -2.93 -3.07 -19.72
CA TRP A 63 -1.57 -3.54 -19.97
C TRP A 63 -0.79 -2.62 -20.90
N GLU A 64 -1.38 -2.21 -22.00
CA GLU A 64 -0.75 -1.33 -22.99
C GLU A 64 -0.46 0.06 -22.39
N ASP A 65 -1.40 0.60 -21.61
CA ASP A 65 -1.20 1.87 -20.90
C ASP A 65 -0.09 1.76 -19.86
N PHE A 66 -0.01 0.62 -19.16
CA PHE A 66 1.06 0.33 -18.20
C PHE A 66 2.43 0.31 -18.88
N GLN A 67 2.58 -0.44 -19.97
CA GLN A 67 3.83 -0.52 -20.73
C GLN A 67 4.24 0.86 -21.29
N ALA A 68 3.29 1.60 -21.86
CA ALA A 68 3.53 2.94 -22.37
C ALA A 68 4.01 3.91 -21.26
N SER A 69 3.43 3.81 -20.06
CA SER A 69 3.83 4.63 -18.90
C SER A 69 5.26 4.34 -18.45
N LEU A 70 5.66 3.05 -18.40
CA LEU A 70 7.03 2.66 -18.05
C LEU A 70 8.03 3.15 -19.10
N HIS A 71 7.71 2.97 -20.38
CA HIS A 71 8.54 3.40 -21.50
C HIS A 71 8.72 4.92 -21.51
N ALA A 72 7.62 5.67 -21.39
CA ALA A 72 7.65 7.14 -21.36
C ALA A 72 8.49 7.70 -20.19
N ALA A 73 8.56 6.94 -19.09
CA ALA A 73 9.37 7.30 -17.93
C ALA A 73 10.82 6.75 -17.98
N GLY A 74 11.16 5.90 -18.96
CA GLY A 74 12.48 5.25 -19.08
C GLY A 74 12.82 4.31 -17.93
N VAL A 75 11.82 3.64 -17.36
CA VAL A 75 11.99 2.77 -16.20
C VAL A 75 11.66 1.31 -16.47
N GLU A 76 11.34 0.91 -17.70
CA GLU A 76 10.98 -0.45 -18.06
C GLU A 76 12.05 -1.49 -17.68
N GLY A 77 13.32 -1.16 -17.80
CA GLY A 77 14.44 -2.03 -17.39
C GLY A 77 14.59 -2.20 -15.86
N ALA A 78 13.85 -1.41 -15.07
CA ALA A 78 13.85 -1.49 -13.60
C ALA A 78 12.56 -2.14 -13.05
N VAL A 79 11.71 -2.70 -13.90
CA VAL A 79 10.45 -3.33 -13.52
C VAL A 79 10.37 -4.76 -14.02
N GLU A 80 10.10 -5.68 -13.12
CA GLU A 80 9.73 -7.07 -13.41
C GLU A 80 8.20 -7.15 -13.34
N ALA A 81 7.55 -7.11 -14.50
CA ALA A 81 6.09 -7.05 -14.60
C ALA A 81 5.48 -8.46 -14.73
N HIS A 82 4.49 -8.74 -13.87
CA HIS A 82 3.72 -9.98 -13.86
C HIS A 82 2.25 -9.69 -14.17
N ARG A 83 1.80 -10.11 -15.36
CA ARG A 83 0.39 -10.03 -15.75
C ARG A 83 -0.38 -11.21 -15.18
N SER A 84 -0.60 -11.21 -13.86
CA SER A 84 -1.25 -12.30 -13.13
C SER A 84 -1.91 -11.77 -11.85
N TYR A 85 -2.71 -12.60 -11.19
CA TYR A 85 -3.18 -12.29 -9.84
C TYR A 85 -2.05 -12.45 -8.82
N SER A 86 -2.09 -11.67 -7.73
CA SER A 86 -1.14 -11.72 -6.61
C SER A 86 -1.02 -13.13 -6.01
N ARG A 87 -2.14 -13.85 -5.87
CA ARG A 87 -2.18 -15.24 -5.39
C ARG A 87 -1.45 -16.24 -6.29
N ASP A 88 -1.40 -15.98 -7.60
CA ASP A 88 -0.67 -16.85 -8.53
C ASP A 88 0.83 -16.60 -8.46
N LEU A 89 1.24 -15.34 -8.34
CA LEU A 89 2.63 -14.97 -8.06
C LEU A 89 3.12 -15.56 -6.74
N ALA A 90 2.28 -15.52 -5.70
CA ALA A 90 2.63 -15.99 -4.37
C ALA A 90 2.97 -17.48 -4.30
N ARG A 91 2.41 -18.32 -5.17
CA ARG A 91 2.69 -19.78 -5.20
C ARG A 91 4.17 -20.10 -5.45
N GLY A 92 4.89 -19.25 -6.17
CA GLY A 92 6.32 -19.41 -6.45
C GLY A 92 7.21 -18.40 -5.74
N TRP A 93 6.66 -17.59 -4.86
CA TRP A 93 7.41 -16.51 -4.23
C TRP A 93 8.31 -17.03 -3.10
N SER A 94 9.60 -16.71 -3.18
CA SER A 94 10.59 -17.05 -2.13
C SER A 94 11.53 -15.90 -1.79
N ARG A 95 11.38 -14.76 -2.48
CA ARG A 95 12.26 -13.60 -2.29
C ARG A 95 11.90 -12.82 -1.03
N PRO A 96 12.89 -12.34 -0.25
CA PRO A 96 12.62 -11.42 0.86
C PRO A 96 12.06 -10.10 0.34
N ILE A 97 11.14 -9.50 1.08
CA ILE A 97 10.46 -8.24 0.73
C ILE A 97 10.87 -7.15 1.72
N ARG A 98 11.46 -6.05 1.19
CA ARG A 98 11.76 -4.83 1.96
C ARG A 98 10.66 -3.78 1.91
N PHE A 99 9.89 -3.78 0.84
CA PHE A 99 8.80 -2.83 0.64
C PHE A 99 7.65 -3.53 -0.08
N LEU A 100 6.47 -3.51 0.54
CA LEU A 100 5.24 -4.06 -0.02
C LEU A 100 4.25 -2.92 -0.22
N TRP A 101 3.89 -2.67 -1.48
CA TRP A 101 2.84 -1.73 -1.86
C TRP A 101 1.58 -2.50 -2.21
N ILE A 102 0.45 -2.17 -1.59
CA ILE A 102 -0.85 -2.82 -1.80
C ILE A 102 -1.84 -1.78 -2.32
N ASP A 103 -2.27 -1.95 -3.55
CA ASP A 103 -3.25 -1.12 -4.25
C ASP A 103 -4.09 -1.97 -5.24
N GLY A 104 -4.34 -3.22 -4.86
CA GLY A 104 -5.06 -4.22 -5.65
C GLY A 104 -6.57 -4.19 -5.44
N ASP A 105 -7.16 -5.32 -5.03
CA ASP A 105 -8.58 -5.42 -4.76
C ASP A 105 -8.98 -4.65 -3.51
N HIS A 106 -9.92 -3.71 -3.63
CA HIS A 106 -10.41 -2.88 -2.55
C HIS A 106 -11.47 -3.56 -1.66
N THR A 107 -11.82 -4.82 -1.89
CA THR A 107 -12.62 -5.60 -0.95
C THR A 107 -11.80 -5.98 0.28
N TYR A 108 -12.45 -6.18 1.43
CA TYR A 108 -11.75 -6.66 2.63
C TYR A 108 -11.03 -7.99 2.41
N ARG A 109 -11.70 -8.91 1.71
CA ARG A 109 -11.13 -10.23 1.41
C ARG A 109 -9.87 -10.13 0.54
N GLY A 110 -9.92 -9.36 -0.56
CA GLY A 110 -8.79 -9.21 -1.48
C GLY A 110 -7.60 -8.52 -0.83
N ALA A 111 -7.83 -7.37 -0.19
CA ALA A 111 -6.77 -6.64 0.49
C ALA A 111 -6.14 -7.44 1.66
N LYS A 112 -6.95 -8.26 2.37
CA LYS A 112 -6.44 -9.16 3.41
C LYS A 112 -5.65 -10.32 2.81
N GLU A 113 -6.13 -10.94 1.73
CA GLU A 113 -5.39 -11.98 1.00
C GLU A 113 -4.00 -11.48 0.58
N ASP A 114 -3.91 -10.28 0.01
CA ASP A 114 -2.65 -9.70 -0.44
C ASP A 114 -1.62 -9.56 0.70
N ILE A 115 -2.03 -9.05 1.87
CA ILE A 115 -1.11 -8.96 3.00
C ILE A 115 -0.75 -10.33 3.58
N ASP A 116 -1.68 -11.26 3.67
CA ASP A 116 -1.45 -12.58 4.25
C ASP A 116 -0.50 -13.43 3.40
N LEU A 117 -0.61 -13.35 2.07
CA LEU A 117 0.26 -14.06 1.13
C LEU A 117 1.72 -13.62 1.23
N PHE A 118 1.97 -12.33 1.41
CA PHE A 118 3.33 -11.80 1.34
C PHE A 118 3.94 -11.41 2.70
N ARG A 119 3.15 -11.36 3.77
CA ARG A 119 3.66 -11.14 5.15
C ARG A 119 4.79 -12.09 5.57
N PRO A 120 4.73 -13.42 5.26
CA PRO A 120 5.81 -14.34 5.63
C PRO A 120 7.17 -14.02 5.01
N HIS A 121 7.19 -13.25 3.94
CA HIS A 121 8.39 -12.87 3.20
C HIS A 121 8.94 -11.49 3.59
N LEU A 122 8.25 -10.75 4.49
CA LEU A 122 8.73 -9.45 4.96
C LEU A 122 9.98 -9.62 5.81
N VAL A 123 11.02 -8.87 5.51
CA VAL A 123 12.21 -8.78 6.37
C VAL A 123 12.00 -7.79 7.50
N SER A 124 12.70 -7.95 8.61
CA SER A 124 12.68 -6.95 9.69
C SER A 124 13.10 -5.57 9.16
N GLY A 125 12.34 -4.53 9.48
CA GLY A 125 12.51 -3.18 8.93
C GLY A 125 11.78 -2.94 7.61
N ALA A 126 11.15 -3.96 7.01
CA ALA A 126 10.34 -3.78 5.81
C ALA A 126 9.18 -2.81 6.05
N ILE A 127 8.80 -2.06 5.01
CA ILE A 127 7.62 -1.19 5.05
C ILE A 127 6.49 -1.86 4.26
N VAL A 128 5.32 -1.95 4.87
CA VAL A 128 4.05 -2.22 4.18
C VAL A 128 3.33 -0.88 3.99
N ALA A 129 2.99 -0.54 2.77
CA ALA A 129 2.24 0.65 2.41
C ALA A 129 0.97 0.25 1.65
N MET A 130 -0.16 0.79 2.07
CA MET A 130 -1.48 0.48 1.52
C MET A 130 -2.13 1.76 1.01
N HIS A 131 -2.54 1.77 -0.24
CA HIS A 131 -3.24 2.90 -0.84
C HIS A 131 -4.70 2.95 -0.37
N ASP A 132 -5.35 4.07 -0.55
CA ASP A 132 -6.78 4.31 -0.32
C ASP A 132 -7.33 4.05 1.09
N VAL A 133 -6.47 4.01 2.12
CA VAL A 133 -6.87 3.84 3.53
C VAL A 133 -7.84 4.93 4.01
N LEU A 134 -7.75 6.14 3.46
CA LEU A 134 -8.67 7.24 3.79
C LEU A 134 -9.72 7.48 2.69
N HIS A 135 -10.05 6.47 1.90
CA HIS A 135 -11.15 6.49 0.94
C HIS A 135 -12.36 5.69 1.45
N SER A 136 -13.41 5.60 0.63
CA SER A 136 -14.66 4.90 0.98
C SER A 136 -14.63 3.41 0.61
N PHE A 137 -13.44 2.79 0.60
CA PHE A 137 -13.26 1.38 0.30
C PHE A 137 -13.04 0.56 1.59
N GLU A 138 -13.79 -0.53 1.75
CA GLU A 138 -13.76 -1.33 2.97
C GLU A 138 -12.40 -2.00 3.19
N GLY A 139 -11.81 -2.57 2.15
CA GLY A 139 -10.59 -3.35 2.23
C GLY A 139 -9.43 -2.56 2.82
N PRO A 140 -8.96 -1.48 2.18
CA PRO A 140 -7.81 -0.73 2.66
C PRO A 140 -7.97 -0.20 4.09
N VAL A 141 -9.12 0.40 4.43
CA VAL A 141 -9.32 0.99 5.76
C VAL A 141 -9.36 -0.07 6.86
N ARG A 142 -10.04 -1.21 6.61
CA ARG A 142 -10.16 -2.29 7.60
C ARG A 142 -8.85 -3.05 7.76
N VAL A 143 -8.25 -3.48 6.66
CA VAL A 143 -6.98 -4.22 6.71
C VAL A 143 -5.89 -3.40 7.37
N PHE A 144 -5.79 -2.11 7.06
CA PHE A 144 -4.85 -1.24 7.75
C PHE A 144 -5.10 -1.17 9.26
N ALA A 145 -6.35 -0.96 9.68
CA ALA A 145 -6.70 -0.83 11.09
C ALA A 145 -6.62 -2.16 11.86
N GLU A 146 -7.09 -3.26 11.27
CA GLU A 146 -7.31 -4.55 11.94
C GLU A 146 -6.10 -5.48 11.82
N GLU A 147 -5.31 -5.40 10.72
CA GLU A 147 -4.19 -6.30 10.46
C GLU A 147 -2.82 -5.64 10.71
N LEU A 148 -2.65 -4.36 10.34
CA LEU A 148 -1.37 -3.68 10.51
C LEU A 148 -1.28 -2.97 11.86
N LEU A 149 -2.26 -2.10 12.17
CA LEU A 149 -2.20 -1.30 13.39
C LEU A 149 -2.46 -2.11 14.67
N ALA A 150 -3.26 -3.16 14.60
CA ALA A 150 -3.57 -4.01 15.76
C ALA A 150 -2.48 -5.05 16.06
N SER A 151 -1.62 -5.38 15.10
CA SER A 151 -0.63 -6.46 15.23
C SER A 151 0.66 -5.98 15.91
N ASP A 152 1.18 -6.78 16.86
CA ASP A 152 2.47 -6.54 17.50
C ASP A 152 3.67 -6.89 16.60
N GLN A 153 3.45 -7.43 15.42
CA GLN A 153 4.49 -7.62 14.41
C GLN A 153 4.92 -6.32 13.71
N PHE A 154 4.16 -5.24 13.91
CA PHE A 154 4.48 -3.93 13.32
C PHE A 154 4.96 -2.95 14.40
N GLY A 155 5.90 -2.11 14.02
CA GLY A 155 6.46 -1.02 14.81
C GLY A 155 5.81 0.32 14.51
N PRO A 156 6.59 1.35 14.14
CA PRO A 156 6.06 2.65 13.73
C PRO A 156 5.06 2.52 12.60
N ALA A 157 3.99 3.30 12.65
CA ALA A 157 2.96 3.36 11.60
C ALA A 157 2.39 4.76 11.46
N GLY A 158 1.83 5.08 10.32
CA GLY A 158 1.26 6.39 10.06
C GLY A 158 0.51 6.47 8.75
N LEU A 159 0.13 7.69 8.36
CA LEU A 159 -0.49 7.99 7.08
C LEU A 159 0.21 9.17 6.39
N CYS A 160 0.21 9.12 5.06
CA CYS A 160 0.61 10.22 4.21
C CYS A 160 -0.43 10.36 3.09
N GLY A 161 -1.24 11.42 3.12
CA GLY A 161 -2.43 11.50 2.28
C GLY A 161 -3.39 10.35 2.58
N SER A 162 -3.75 9.56 1.56
CA SER A 162 -4.56 8.34 1.69
C SER A 162 -3.74 7.06 1.88
N ILE A 163 -2.42 7.15 1.92
CA ILE A 163 -1.53 5.99 2.05
C ILE A 163 -1.29 5.70 3.53
N GLY A 164 -1.75 4.55 4.00
CA GLY A 164 -1.38 4.00 5.30
C GLY A 164 -0.08 3.21 5.19
N TRP A 165 0.78 3.29 6.19
CA TRP A 165 2.03 2.53 6.22
C TRP A 165 2.33 2.01 7.62
N ALA A 166 3.03 0.89 7.68
CA ALA A 166 3.56 0.33 8.92
C ALA A 166 4.90 -0.36 8.66
N GLN A 167 5.84 -0.25 9.60
CA GLN A 167 7.11 -0.95 9.53
C GLN A 167 6.99 -2.32 10.17
N TYR A 168 7.42 -3.37 9.47
CA TYR A 168 7.44 -4.73 10.00
C TYR A 168 8.60 -4.92 10.98
N ARG A 169 8.28 -5.20 12.24
CA ARG A 169 9.23 -5.36 13.36
C ARG A 169 8.79 -6.50 14.28
N PRO A 170 8.91 -7.75 13.84
CA PRO A 170 8.34 -8.89 14.57
C PRO A 170 8.98 -9.14 15.95
N GLY A 171 10.21 -8.64 16.18
CA GLY A 171 10.93 -8.82 17.44
C GLY A 171 10.62 -7.78 18.52
N ASP A 172 10.27 -6.56 18.12
CA ASP A 172 10.15 -5.42 19.04
C ASP A 172 8.95 -4.49 18.75
N GLY A 173 8.08 -4.86 17.82
CA GLY A 173 6.93 -4.06 17.39
C GLY A 173 5.96 -3.69 18.52
N ALA A 174 5.90 -4.48 19.60
CA ALA A 174 5.00 -4.24 20.73
C ALA A 174 5.24 -2.89 21.43
N GLN A 175 6.44 -2.34 21.41
CA GLN A 175 6.74 -1.03 22.03
C GLN A 175 5.96 0.14 21.40
N TRP A 176 5.53 0.03 20.14
CA TRP A 176 4.68 1.04 19.45
C TRP A 176 3.17 0.77 19.55
N ARG A 177 2.77 -0.30 20.25
CA ARG A 177 1.36 -0.72 20.33
C ARG A 177 0.42 0.41 20.72
N ALA A 178 0.77 1.19 21.75
CA ALA A 178 -0.07 2.29 22.22
C ALA A 178 -0.32 3.35 21.12
N ALA A 179 0.73 3.74 20.39
CA ALA A 179 0.64 4.70 19.30
C ALA A 179 -0.17 4.14 18.12
N ARG A 180 0.08 2.88 17.72
CA ARG A 180 -0.69 2.22 16.66
C ARG A 180 -2.17 2.11 17.01
N LEU A 181 -2.52 1.69 18.22
CA LEU A 181 -3.92 1.58 18.65
C LEU A 181 -4.59 2.96 18.75
N ALA A 182 -3.85 4.01 19.13
CA ALA A 182 -4.38 5.38 19.12
C ALA A 182 -4.71 5.85 17.69
N LEU A 183 -3.84 5.55 16.72
CA LEU A 183 -4.10 5.80 15.31
C LEU A 183 -5.26 4.92 14.80
N GLY A 184 -5.26 3.64 15.14
CA GLY A 184 -6.30 2.68 14.75
C GLY A 184 -7.70 3.12 15.17
N ARG A 185 -7.88 3.61 16.41
CA ARG A 185 -9.17 4.16 16.88
C ARG A 185 -9.67 5.32 16.04
N ARG A 186 -8.78 6.13 15.47
CA ARG A 186 -9.16 7.23 14.57
C ARG A 186 -9.54 6.72 13.19
N VAL A 187 -8.75 5.80 12.63
CA VAL A 187 -8.99 5.19 11.32
C VAL A 187 -10.29 4.38 11.33
N GLN A 188 -10.55 3.60 12.38
CA GLN A 188 -11.78 2.79 12.53
C GLN A 188 -13.07 3.60 12.45
N ARG A 189 -13.04 4.90 12.80
CA ARG A 189 -14.21 5.79 12.64
C ARG A 189 -14.59 6.03 11.18
N LEU A 190 -13.72 5.69 10.23
CA LEU A 190 -14.00 5.78 8.79
C LEU A 190 -14.67 4.51 8.24
N ILE A 191 -14.56 3.36 8.92
CA ILE A 191 -15.12 2.07 8.48
C ILE A 191 -16.62 2.15 8.15
N PRO A 192 -17.49 2.83 8.95
CA PRO A 192 -18.92 2.94 8.61
C PRO A 192 -19.22 3.72 7.32
N PHE A 193 -18.22 4.37 6.74
CA PHE A 193 -18.34 5.11 5.49
C PHE A 193 -17.73 4.37 4.30
N ALA A 194 -17.10 3.23 4.54
CA ALA A 194 -16.37 2.43 3.55
C ALA A 194 -17.22 1.27 2.99
N ASP A 195 -18.52 1.50 2.80
CA ASP A 195 -19.51 0.50 2.35
C ASP A 195 -19.84 0.60 0.84
N GLY A 196 -19.02 1.31 0.07
CA GLY A 196 -19.24 1.53 -1.37
C GLY A 196 -20.37 2.49 -1.71
N ARG A 197 -21.10 3.03 -0.73
CA ARG A 197 -22.19 3.97 -0.98
C ARG A 197 -21.66 5.39 -1.18
N ALA A 198 -22.32 6.15 -2.04
CA ALA A 198 -21.97 7.54 -2.30
C ALA A 198 -21.97 8.38 -1.01
N LEU A 199 -20.92 9.15 -0.84
CA LEU A 199 -20.78 10.11 0.27
C LEU A 199 -21.52 11.42 -0.10
N THR A 200 -22.75 11.55 0.35
CA THR A 200 -23.60 12.73 0.08
C THR A 200 -24.10 13.36 1.38
N GLY A 201 -24.54 14.62 1.33
CA GLY A 201 -25.19 15.32 2.45
C GLY A 201 -24.44 15.23 3.78
N LEU A 202 -25.18 14.96 4.86
CA LEU A 202 -24.64 14.82 6.22
C LEU A 202 -23.62 13.68 6.35
N ARG A 203 -23.78 12.60 5.58
CA ARG A 203 -22.82 11.50 5.57
C ARG A 203 -21.43 11.97 5.09
N LYS A 204 -21.38 12.76 4.01
CA LYS A 204 -20.15 13.36 3.50
C LYS A 204 -19.50 14.31 4.51
N LEU A 205 -20.33 15.13 5.20
CA LEU A 205 -19.83 16.04 6.23
C LEU A 205 -19.21 15.29 7.40
N ARG A 206 -19.88 14.25 7.91
CA ARG A 206 -19.36 13.40 8.99
C ARG A 206 -18.07 12.67 8.58
N TYR A 207 -18.03 12.12 7.38
CA TYR A 207 -16.82 11.50 6.84
C TYR A 207 -15.66 12.49 6.79
N LYS A 208 -15.86 13.70 6.25
CA LYS A 208 -14.83 14.74 6.19
C LYS A 208 -14.34 15.14 7.58
N LEU A 209 -15.24 15.24 8.57
CA LEU A 209 -14.89 15.52 9.96
C LEU A 209 -13.97 14.44 10.53
N TRP A 210 -14.37 13.17 10.44
CA TRP A 210 -13.56 12.07 10.96
C TRP A 210 -12.23 11.92 10.23
N ARG A 211 -12.23 12.05 8.90
CA ARG A 211 -11.01 12.04 8.10
C ARG A 211 -10.04 13.15 8.50
N GLY A 212 -10.55 14.36 8.78
CA GLY A 212 -9.74 15.50 9.23
C GLY A 212 -9.09 15.29 10.61
N LEU A 213 -9.65 14.41 11.44
CA LEU A 213 -9.07 14.05 12.75
C LEU A 213 -8.00 12.95 12.67
N VAL A 214 -7.84 12.29 11.52
CA VAL A 214 -6.76 11.34 11.29
C VAL A 214 -5.52 12.12 10.86
N PRO A 215 -4.35 11.96 11.53
CA PRO A 215 -3.12 12.62 11.10
C PRO A 215 -2.65 12.00 9.78
N HIS A 216 -2.71 12.75 8.68
CA HIS A 216 -2.37 12.29 7.32
C HIS A 216 -1.56 13.32 6.51
N ALA A 217 -1.02 14.34 7.16
CA ALA A 217 -0.08 15.25 6.52
C ALA A 217 1.20 14.50 6.11
N ALA A 218 1.78 14.90 4.98
CA ALA A 218 3.08 14.38 4.60
C ALA A 218 4.10 14.75 5.69
N PRO A 219 4.76 13.76 6.31
CA PRO A 219 5.77 14.06 7.31
C PRO A 219 6.99 14.69 6.65
N ASP A 220 7.70 15.53 7.41
CA ASP A 220 9.05 15.92 7.05
C ASP A 220 9.91 14.67 6.83
N PRO A 221 10.67 14.56 5.72
CA PRO A 221 11.52 13.39 5.44
C PRO A 221 12.47 13.02 6.57
N ALA A 222 13.04 14.01 7.27
CA ALA A 222 13.91 13.76 8.41
C ALA A 222 13.15 13.18 9.61
N ALA A 223 11.89 13.59 9.84
CA ALA A 223 11.04 13.00 10.87
C ALA A 223 10.71 11.54 10.55
N TRP A 224 10.53 11.22 9.28
CA TRP A 224 10.30 9.84 8.85
C TRP A 224 11.49 8.93 9.09
N VAL A 225 12.68 9.38 8.69
CA VAL A 225 13.92 8.62 8.96
C VAL A 225 14.02 8.32 10.46
N ARG A 226 13.85 9.32 11.31
CA ARG A 226 13.88 9.12 12.77
C ARG A 226 12.80 8.14 13.29
N ALA A 227 11.62 8.11 12.66
CA ALA A 227 10.52 7.24 13.11
C ALA A 227 10.74 5.75 12.80
N VAL A 228 11.56 5.43 11.78
CA VAL A 228 11.78 4.06 11.30
C VAL A 228 13.20 3.54 11.57
N SER A 229 14.09 4.39 12.06
CA SER A 229 15.41 3.98 12.56
C SER A 229 15.31 3.35 13.93
#